data_b3caa5c52fd0d2c985154c38bc111099
#
_entry.id   b3caa5c52fd0d2c985154c38bc111099
#
_cell.length_a   1.000
_cell.length_b   1.000
_cell.length_c   1.000
_cell.angle_alpha   90.00
_cell.angle_beta   90.00
_cell.angle_gamma   90.00
#
_symmetry.space_group_name_H-M   'P 1'
#
loop_
_entity.id
_entity.type
_entity.pdbx_description
1 polymer ?
#
loop_
_entity_poly.entity_id
_entity_poly.type
_entity_poly.pdbx_seq_one_letter_code
_entity_poly.pdbx_strand_id
1 'polypeptide(L)'
;YTIGSTKYDRKTIVDWIIWICYNCQFNDETLFCAISIFDRYMLKTNDENNAYVAIICSLWISTKLNEVRIPTLESMVEICNNVCSTTEILNFETVILNTLKFNIIYPTYSHFTESLLSQIPVDDVFENYVSLFCHCALLSEELIETKPSHISLASIILAKIATDTKMSFSVVFRSLSSINEKMLIDCLSAIAKQSKEIYEKYES
;
A
#
# COMPACT_ATOMS: atom_id res chain seq x y z
N TYR A 1 -15.65 -8.69 -8.50
CA TYR A 1 -15.79 -8.36 -7.06
C TYR A 1 -17.23 -8.00 -6.77
N THR A 2 -17.91 -8.77 -5.93
CA THR A 2 -19.27 -8.46 -5.48
C THR A 2 -19.14 -7.71 -4.15
N ILE A 3 -19.32 -6.40 -4.18
CA ILE A 3 -19.35 -5.57 -2.97
C ILE A 3 -20.69 -5.87 -2.26
N GLY A 4 -20.66 -6.79 -1.30
CA GLY A 4 -21.88 -7.31 -0.69
C GLY A 4 -21.76 -7.68 0.79
N SER A 5 -20.69 -7.25 1.47
CA SER A 5 -20.55 -7.46 2.91
C SER A 5 -20.84 -6.19 3.66
N THR A 6 -21.81 -6.24 4.55
CA THR A 6 -22.22 -5.12 5.42
C THR A 6 -21.24 -4.86 6.58
N LYS A 7 -20.12 -5.57 6.63
CA LYS A 7 -19.11 -5.41 7.68
C LYS A 7 -17.82 -4.89 7.06
N TYR A 8 -17.24 -3.87 7.66
CA TYR A 8 -15.92 -3.37 7.34
C TYR A 8 -14.87 -4.49 7.44
N ASP A 9 -14.15 -4.73 6.34
CA ASP A 9 -13.02 -5.62 6.26
C ASP A 9 -11.93 -4.92 5.44
N ARG A 10 -10.91 -4.42 6.13
CA ARG A 10 -9.81 -3.68 5.51
C ARG A 10 -9.11 -4.51 4.42
N LYS A 11 -8.86 -5.79 4.67
CA LYS A 11 -8.15 -6.66 3.73
C LYS A 11 -8.89 -6.76 2.40
N THR A 12 -10.21 -6.96 2.44
CA THR A 12 -11.06 -6.99 1.24
C THR A 12 -11.04 -5.66 0.49
N ILE A 13 -11.11 -4.53 1.20
CA ILE A 13 -11.08 -3.19 0.59
C ILE A 13 -9.73 -2.93 -0.08
N VAL A 14 -8.62 -3.26 0.59
CA VAL A 14 -7.27 -3.07 0.07
C VAL A 14 -7.01 -3.98 -1.15
N ASP A 15 -7.42 -5.25 -1.09
CA ASP A 15 -7.32 -6.19 -2.22
C ASP A 15 -8.09 -5.67 -3.45
N TRP A 16 -9.28 -5.12 -3.23
CA TRP A 16 -10.07 -4.49 -4.29
C TRP A 16 -9.37 -3.27 -4.93
N ILE A 17 -8.77 -2.40 -4.13
CA ILE A 17 -8.03 -1.23 -4.65
C ILE A 17 -6.75 -1.64 -5.37
N ILE A 18 -6.03 -2.66 -4.91
CA ILE A 18 -4.89 -3.24 -5.63
C ILE A 18 -5.33 -3.69 -7.03
N TRP A 19 -6.46 -4.42 -7.11
CA TRP A 19 -7.03 -4.86 -8.39
C TRP A 19 -7.40 -3.68 -9.30
N ILE A 20 -8.01 -2.60 -8.77
CA ILE A 20 -8.33 -1.39 -9.52
C ILE A 20 -7.05 -0.75 -10.06
N CYS A 21 -6.05 -0.51 -9.22
CA CYS A 21 -4.80 0.15 -9.62
C CYS A 21 -4.08 -0.65 -10.72
N TYR A 22 -4.05 -1.98 -10.59
CA TYR A 22 -3.47 -2.86 -11.60
C TYR A 22 -4.18 -2.75 -12.95
N ASN A 23 -5.52 -2.82 -12.98
CA ASN A 23 -6.30 -2.76 -14.21
C ASN A 23 -6.27 -1.37 -14.87
N CYS A 24 -6.17 -0.31 -14.09
CA CYS A 24 -6.04 1.06 -14.58
C CYS A 24 -4.61 1.45 -14.92
N GLN A 25 -3.64 0.58 -14.64
CA GLN A 25 -2.20 0.84 -14.82
C GLN A 25 -1.73 2.10 -14.08
N PHE A 26 -2.26 2.33 -12.88
CA PHE A 26 -1.77 3.38 -12.00
C PHE A 26 -0.39 3.01 -11.43
N ASN A 27 0.40 4.03 -11.13
CA ASN A 27 1.71 3.84 -10.51
C ASN A 27 1.57 3.19 -9.12
N ASP A 28 2.54 2.36 -8.74
CA ASP A 28 2.59 1.76 -7.39
C ASP A 28 2.54 2.83 -6.30
N GLU A 29 3.18 4.00 -6.51
CA GLU A 29 3.13 5.10 -5.57
C GLU A 29 1.71 5.64 -5.37
N THR A 30 0.87 5.63 -6.42
CA THR A 30 -0.55 6.00 -6.31
C THR A 30 -1.29 5.03 -5.38
N LEU A 31 -1.04 3.73 -5.50
CA LEU A 31 -1.61 2.70 -4.63
C LEU A 31 -1.15 2.87 -3.18
N PHE A 32 0.17 2.96 -2.95
CA PHE A 32 0.73 3.09 -1.60
C PHE A 32 0.27 4.37 -0.90
N CYS A 33 0.23 5.49 -1.63
CA CYS A 33 -0.27 6.76 -1.14
C CYS A 33 -1.77 6.68 -0.78
N ALA A 34 -2.60 6.09 -1.64
CA ALA A 34 -4.03 5.92 -1.41
C ALA A 34 -4.32 5.13 -0.12
N ILE A 35 -3.64 4.00 0.06
CA ILE A 35 -3.80 3.16 1.26
C ILE A 35 -3.27 3.89 2.51
N SER A 36 -2.15 4.61 2.41
CA SER A 36 -1.63 5.42 3.53
C SER A 36 -2.61 6.52 3.96
N ILE A 37 -3.25 7.22 3.01
CA ILE A 37 -4.27 8.22 3.31
C ILE A 37 -5.48 7.56 3.99
N PHE A 38 -5.95 6.45 3.45
CA PHE A 38 -7.09 5.69 3.95
C PHE A 38 -6.84 5.20 5.39
N ASP A 39 -5.75 4.50 5.64
CA ASP A 39 -5.42 3.96 6.96
C ASP A 39 -5.32 5.07 8.01
N ARG A 40 -4.66 6.16 7.68
CA ARG A 40 -4.53 7.33 8.58
C ARG A 40 -5.85 8.03 8.85
N TYR A 41 -6.77 8.05 7.88
CA TYR A 41 -8.13 8.53 8.07
C TYR A 41 -8.91 7.59 9.00
N MET A 42 -8.89 6.29 8.72
CA MET A 42 -9.60 5.28 9.50
C MET A 42 -9.11 5.22 10.96
N LEU A 43 -7.80 5.28 11.19
CA LEU A 43 -7.22 5.33 12.54
C LEU A 43 -7.67 6.54 13.36
N LYS A 44 -8.01 7.65 12.70
CA LYS A 44 -8.48 8.87 13.39
C LYS A 44 -9.96 8.90 13.63
N THR A 45 -10.76 8.26 12.80
CA THR A 45 -12.21 8.45 12.78
C THR A 45 -12.99 7.20 13.19
N ASN A 46 -12.43 6.00 12.98
CA ASN A 46 -13.15 4.72 13.07
C ASN A 46 -14.46 4.70 12.25
N ASP A 47 -14.48 5.40 11.09
CA ASP A 47 -15.66 5.57 10.27
C ASP A 47 -15.88 4.37 9.33
N GLU A 48 -16.18 3.22 9.92
CA GLU A 48 -16.37 1.97 9.18
C GLU A 48 -17.53 2.05 8.15
N ASN A 49 -18.55 2.86 8.44
CA ASN A 49 -19.71 3.02 7.56
C ASN A 49 -19.36 3.66 6.22
N ASN A 50 -18.36 4.52 6.19
CA ASN A 50 -17.90 5.23 5.01
C ASN A 50 -16.60 4.67 4.44
N ALA A 51 -16.15 3.47 4.85
CA ALA A 51 -14.85 2.92 4.47
C ALA A 51 -14.67 2.81 2.94
N TYR A 52 -15.69 2.41 2.19
CA TYR A 52 -15.62 2.33 0.72
C TYR A 52 -15.49 3.71 0.07
N VAL A 53 -16.25 4.69 0.53
CA VAL A 53 -16.13 6.07 0.02
C VAL A 53 -14.77 6.65 0.41
N ALA A 54 -14.31 6.36 1.63
CA ALA A 54 -13.02 6.82 2.13
C ALA A 54 -11.84 6.30 1.29
N ILE A 55 -11.83 5.00 0.93
CA ILE A 55 -10.74 4.45 0.10
C ILE A 55 -10.79 4.96 -1.35
N ILE A 56 -11.98 5.08 -1.95
CA ILE A 56 -12.16 5.64 -3.30
C ILE A 56 -11.67 7.09 -3.32
N CYS A 57 -12.06 7.87 -2.31
CA CYS A 57 -11.63 9.25 -2.18
C CYS A 57 -10.12 9.38 -1.91
N SER A 58 -9.54 8.46 -1.14
CA SER A 58 -8.09 8.38 -0.93
C SER A 58 -7.36 8.07 -2.24
N LEU A 59 -7.89 7.17 -3.07
CA LEU A 59 -7.37 6.88 -4.40
C LEU A 59 -7.50 8.11 -5.32
N TRP A 60 -8.64 8.80 -5.30
CA TRP A 60 -8.85 10.04 -6.04
C TRP A 60 -7.81 11.13 -5.67
N ILE A 61 -7.58 11.35 -4.40
CA ILE A 61 -6.54 12.28 -3.92
C ILE A 61 -5.16 11.85 -4.42
N SER A 62 -4.87 10.55 -4.33
CA SER A 62 -3.58 9.99 -4.69
C SER A 62 -3.30 10.08 -6.19
N THR A 63 -4.30 9.87 -7.06
CA THR A 63 -4.14 10.04 -8.52
C THR A 63 -3.78 11.49 -8.87
N LYS A 64 -4.36 12.47 -8.18
CA LYS A 64 -4.02 13.89 -8.38
C LYS A 64 -2.59 14.25 -7.95
N LEU A 65 -1.99 13.47 -7.06
CA LEU A 65 -0.62 13.69 -6.57
C LEU A 65 0.44 13.01 -7.44
N ASN A 66 0.14 11.80 -7.95
CA ASN A 66 1.17 10.92 -8.48
C ASN A 66 0.98 10.57 -9.96
N GLU A 67 -0.22 10.77 -10.54
CA GLU A 67 -0.45 10.39 -11.93
C GLU A 67 -0.24 11.55 -12.90
N VAL A 68 0.42 11.27 -14.02
CA VAL A 68 0.58 12.25 -15.12
C VAL A 68 -0.76 12.48 -15.83
N ARG A 69 -1.55 11.43 -15.95
CA ARG A 69 -2.91 11.48 -16.52
C ARG A 69 -3.92 11.19 -15.43
N ILE A 70 -4.44 12.25 -14.86
CA ILE A 70 -5.46 12.14 -13.82
C ILE A 70 -6.77 11.72 -14.48
N PRO A 71 -7.46 10.64 -14.01
CA PRO A 71 -8.79 10.27 -14.51
C PRO A 71 -9.79 11.40 -14.24
N THR A 72 -10.86 11.50 -15.03
CA THR A 72 -11.96 12.39 -14.68
C THR A 72 -12.72 11.83 -13.48
N LEU A 73 -13.50 12.67 -12.83
CA LEU A 73 -14.28 12.26 -11.66
C LEU A 73 -15.35 11.20 -12.04
N GLU A 74 -15.95 11.36 -13.22
CA GLU A 74 -16.89 10.39 -13.81
C GLU A 74 -16.21 9.06 -14.07
N SER A 75 -15.01 9.06 -14.69
CA SER A 75 -14.22 7.85 -14.88
C SER A 75 -13.85 7.18 -13.57
N MET A 76 -13.55 7.94 -12.51
CA MET A 76 -13.27 7.38 -11.18
C MET A 76 -14.48 6.65 -10.61
N VAL A 77 -15.70 7.20 -10.77
CA VAL A 77 -16.94 6.56 -10.34
C VAL A 77 -17.16 5.26 -11.09
N GLU A 78 -16.97 5.25 -12.43
CA GLU A 78 -17.10 4.05 -13.27
C GLU A 78 -16.08 2.96 -12.90
N ILE A 79 -14.82 3.32 -12.76
CA ILE A 79 -13.73 2.41 -12.33
C ILE A 79 -14.07 1.75 -11.00
N CYS A 80 -14.70 2.48 -10.10
CA CYS A 80 -15.11 1.98 -8.78
C CYS A 80 -16.50 1.35 -8.79
N ASN A 81 -17.01 0.91 -9.95
CA ASN A 81 -18.32 0.24 -10.11
C ASN A 81 -19.51 1.03 -9.54
N ASN A 82 -19.50 2.35 -9.63
CA ASN A 82 -20.55 3.24 -9.16
C ASN A 82 -20.91 3.05 -7.67
N VAL A 83 -19.94 2.68 -6.84
CA VAL A 83 -20.11 2.53 -5.37
C VAL A 83 -20.48 3.85 -4.72
N CYS A 84 -20.01 4.97 -5.28
CA CYS A 84 -20.34 6.31 -4.84
C CYS A 84 -20.52 7.25 -6.03
N SER A 85 -21.20 8.36 -5.81
CA SER A 85 -21.39 9.43 -6.81
C SER A 85 -20.22 10.41 -6.83
N THR A 86 -20.10 11.19 -7.91
CA THR A 86 -19.15 12.29 -8.02
C THR A 86 -19.27 13.29 -6.88
N THR A 87 -20.49 13.60 -6.48
CA THR A 87 -20.77 14.54 -5.36
C THR A 87 -20.27 13.98 -4.03
N GLU A 88 -20.44 12.69 -3.79
CA GLU A 88 -19.93 12.04 -2.57
C GLU A 88 -18.42 12.06 -2.53
N ILE A 89 -17.74 11.77 -3.63
CA ILE A 89 -16.27 11.83 -3.70
C ILE A 89 -15.78 13.26 -3.37
N LEU A 90 -16.35 14.30 -3.98
CA LEU A 90 -15.93 15.68 -3.74
C LEU A 90 -16.18 16.14 -2.29
N ASN A 91 -17.31 15.77 -1.72
CA ASN A 91 -17.63 16.10 -0.34
C ASN A 91 -16.67 15.37 0.61
N PHE A 92 -16.45 14.09 0.37
CA PHE A 92 -15.62 13.27 1.24
C PHE A 92 -14.13 13.60 1.11
N GLU A 93 -13.68 14.09 -0.05
CA GLU A 93 -12.34 14.65 -0.21
C GLU A 93 -12.08 15.76 0.83
N THR A 94 -13.03 16.69 0.96
CA THR A 94 -12.92 17.76 1.95
C THR A 94 -12.88 17.21 3.39
N VAL A 95 -13.63 16.14 3.69
CA VAL A 95 -13.62 15.48 4.99
C VAL A 95 -12.25 14.88 5.28
N ILE A 96 -11.67 14.11 4.33
CA ILE A 96 -10.35 13.50 4.49
C ILE A 96 -9.26 14.57 4.68
N LEU A 97 -9.24 15.58 3.81
CA LEU A 97 -8.23 16.65 3.87
C LEU A 97 -8.25 17.39 5.20
N ASN A 98 -9.44 17.73 5.69
CA ASN A 98 -9.59 18.41 6.99
C ASN A 98 -9.20 17.49 8.16
N THR A 99 -9.61 16.22 8.14
CA THR A 99 -9.28 15.23 9.18
C THR A 99 -7.78 15.02 9.29
N LEU A 100 -7.10 14.96 8.15
CA LEU A 100 -5.65 14.81 8.08
C LEU A 100 -4.90 16.15 8.17
N LYS A 101 -5.62 17.29 8.30
CA LYS A 101 -5.07 18.64 8.36
C LYS A 101 -4.16 18.92 7.15
N PHE A 102 -4.58 18.49 5.96
CA PHE A 102 -3.82 18.58 4.69
C PHE A 102 -2.44 17.92 4.72
N ASN A 103 -2.13 17.15 5.76
CA ASN A 103 -0.91 16.35 5.81
C ASN A 103 -1.13 15.02 5.08
N ILE A 104 -1.23 15.08 3.74
CA ILE A 104 -1.51 13.91 2.88
C ILE A 104 -0.23 13.30 2.31
N ILE A 105 0.82 14.09 2.13
CA ILE A 105 2.12 13.61 1.66
C ILE A 105 2.85 12.94 2.83
N TYR A 106 2.99 11.63 2.74
CA TYR A 106 3.70 10.83 3.73
C TYR A 106 4.61 9.84 3.02
N PRO A 107 5.87 9.68 3.43
CA PRO A 107 6.77 8.72 2.81
C PRO A 107 6.18 7.31 2.87
N THR A 108 6.02 6.69 1.70
CA THR A 108 5.53 5.31 1.56
C THR A 108 6.68 4.31 1.57
N TYR A 109 6.36 3.01 1.56
CA TYR A 109 7.41 1.99 1.43
C TYR A 109 8.15 2.10 0.09
N SER A 110 7.47 2.53 -0.98
CA SER A 110 8.07 2.73 -2.32
C SER A 110 9.26 3.68 -2.24
N HIS A 111 9.10 4.85 -1.66
CA HIS A 111 10.18 5.82 -1.50
C HIS A 111 11.42 5.24 -0.78
N PHE A 112 11.19 4.51 0.33
CA PHE A 112 12.31 3.90 1.06
C PHE A 112 12.94 2.74 0.28
N THR A 113 12.12 1.96 -0.41
CA THR A 113 12.58 0.84 -1.24
C THR A 113 13.44 1.34 -2.39
N GLU A 114 12.98 2.32 -3.17
CA GLU A 114 13.74 2.94 -4.24
C GLU A 114 15.07 3.52 -3.75
N SER A 115 15.03 4.25 -2.63
CA SER A 115 16.24 4.82 -2.03
C SER A 115 17.25 3.76 -1.59
N LEU A 116 16.80 2.60 -1.12
CA LEU A 116 17.70 1.50 -0.74
C LEU A 116 18.19 0.73 -1.96
N LEU A 117 17.33 0.44 -2.92
CA LEU A 117 17.68 -0.32 -4.13
C LEU A 117 18.60 0.47 -5.05
N SER A 118 18.47 1.80 -5.14
CA SER A 118 19.38 2.64 -5.93
C SER A 118 20.86 2.54 -5.51
N GLN A 119 21.14 2.01 -4.33
CA GLN A 119 22.47 1.86 -3.77
C GLN A 119 23.05 0.44 -3.97
N ILE A 120 22.28 -0.46 -4.57
CA ILE A 120 22.62 -1.88 -4.71
C ILE A 120 22.41 -2.29 -6.17
N PRO A 121 23.36 -2.99 -6.81
CA PRO A 121 23.11 -3.57 -8.12
C PRO A 121 22.09 -4.69 -7.99
N VAL A 122 20.90 -4.48 -8.51
CA VAL A 122 19.77 -5.44 -8.49
C VAL A 122 19.38 -5.80 -9.91
N ASP A 123 18.81 -6.98 -10.09
CA ASP A 123 18.16 -7.40 -11.32
C ASP A 123 16.63 -7.26 -11.22
N ASP A 124 15.96 -7.31 -12.36
CA ASP A 124 14.50 -7.15 -12.45
C ASP A 124 13.75 -8.22 -11.61
N VAL A 125 14.32 -9.42 -11.50
CA VAL A 125 13.71 -10.51 -10.72
C VAL A 125 13.68 -10.14 -9.25
N PHE A 126 14.79 -9.63 -8.73
CA PHE A 126 14.87 -9.19 -7.35
C PHE A 126 13.92 -8.02 -7.06
N GLU A 127 13.87 -7.02 -7.95
CA GLU A 127 12.97 -5.88 -7.82
C GLU A 127 11.50 -6.33 -7.81
N ASN A 128 11.13 -7.28 -8.67
CA ASN A 128 9.77 -7.85 -8.69
C ASN A 128 9.42 -8.54 -7.37
N TYR A 129 10.36 -9.28 -6.76
CA TYR A 129 10.12 -9.89 -5.44
C TYR A 129 9.97 -8.84 -4.34
N VAL A 130 10.77 -7.78 -4.37
CA VAL A 130 10.64 -6.67 -3.41
C VAL A 130 9.27 -6.01 -3.56
N SER A 131 8.84 -5.69 -4.78
CA SER A 131 7.50 -5.14 -5.06
C SER A 131 6.40 -6.08 -4.56
N LEU A 132 6.50 -7.38 -4.85
CA LEU A 132 5.54 -8.38 -4.35
C LEU A 132 5.41 -8.34 -2.82
N PHE A 133 6.53 -8.33 -2.09
CA PHE A 133 6.48 -8.29 -0.63
C PHE A 133 5.96 -6.95 -0.09
N CYS A 134 6.20 -5.83 -0.77
CA CYS A 134 5.58 -4.56 -0.44
C CYS A 134 4.05 -4.61 -0.62
N HIS A 135 3.56 -5.23 -1.70
CA HIS A 135 2.12 -5.44 -1.90
C HIS A 135 1.50 -6.39 -0.85
N CYS A 136 2.21 -7.45 -0.48
CA CYS A 136 1.80 -8.32 0.63
C CYS A 136 1.68 -7.54 1.95
N ALA A 137 2.60 -6.61 2.22
CA ALA A 137 2.57 -5.78 3.41
C ALA A 137 1.32 -4.89 3.48
N LEU A 138 0.81 -4.39 2.33
CA LEU A 138 -0.43 -3.60 2.28
C LEU A 138 -1.64 -4.36 2.82
N LEU A 139 -1.69 -5.67 2.62
CA LEU A 139 -2.79 -6.54 3.03
C LEU A 139 -2.72 -6.92 4.52
N SER A 140 -1.60 -6.66 5.19
CA SER A 140 -1.42 -6.99 6.60
C SER A 140 -1.95 -5.89 7.52
N GLU A 141 -2.93 -6.22 8.35
CA GLU A 141 -3.45 -5.32 9.38
C GLU A 141 -2.43 -5.06 10.49
N GLU A 142 -1.56 -6.03 10.75
CA GLU A 142 -0.52 -5.95 11.80
C GLU A 142 0.52 -4.85 11.49
N LEU A 143 0.61 -4.41 10.22
CA LEU A 143 1.62 -3.46 9.76
C LEU A 143 1.12 -2.02 9.57
N ILE A 144 -0.16 -1.73 9.83
CA ILE A 144 -0.78 -0.41 9.55
C ILE A 144 -0.03 0.74 10.25
N GLU A 145 0.36 0.55 11.51
CA GLU A 145 1.07 1.56 12.30
C GLU A 145 2.59 1.43 12.23
N THR A 146 3.08 0.49 11.41
CA THR A 146 4.52 0.25 11.27
C THR A 146 5.16 1.31 10.37
N LYS A 147 6.36 1.75 10.75
CA LYS A 147 7.11 2.73 9.95
C LYS A 147 7.42 2.16 8.56
N PRO A 148 7.18 2.91 7.48
CA PRO A 148 7.45 2.47 6.11
C PRO A 148 8.88 1.95 5.89
N SER A 149 9.87 2.55 6.53
CA SER A 149 11.28 2.11 6.44
C SER A 149 11.52 0.67 6.96
N HIS A 150 10.75 0.22 7.96
CA HIS A 150 10.85 -1.15 8.47
C HIS A 150 10.23 -2.14 7.48
N ILE A 151 9.09 -1.78 6.89
CA ILE A 151 8.40 -2.59 5.88
C ILE A 151 9.28 -2.75 4.64
N SER A 152 9.84 -1.64 4.12
CA SER A 152 10.74 -1.66 2.96
C SER A 152 11.95 -2.56 3.18
N LEU A 153 12.57 -2.44 4.35
CA LEU A 153 13.72 -3.26 4.68
C LEU A 153 13.35 -4.75 4.83
N ALA A 154 12.23 -5.06 5.48
CA ALA A 154 11.74 -6.42 5.59
C ALA A 154 11.43 -7.03 4.22
N SER A 155 10.82 -6.27 3.31
CA SER A 155 10.54 -6.70 1.93
C SER A 155 11.81 -7.01 1.15
N ILE A 156 12.85 -6.18 1.29
CA ILE A 156 14.18 -6.40 0.67
C ILE A 156 14.85 -7.66 1.23
N ILE A 157 14.78 -7.88 2.54
CA ILE A 157 15.34 -9.09 3.17
C ILE A 157 14.61 -10.35 2.70
N LEU A 158 13.28 -10.32 2.62
CA LEU A 158 12.50 -11.45 2.12
C LEU A 158 12.79 -11.74 0.65
N ALA A 159 12.91 -10.71 -0.19
CA ALA A 159 13.30 -10.86 -1.59
C ALA A 159 14.67 -11.52 -1.72
N LYS A 160 15.64 -11.12 -0.88
CA LYS A 160 16.95 -11.77 -0.84
C LYS A 160 16.86 -13.26 -0.52
N ILE A 161 16.06 -13.61 0.47
CA ILE A 161 15.87 -15.02 0.87
C ILE A 161 15.21 -15.80 -0.27
N ALA A 162 14.20 -15.22 -0.91
CA ALA A 162 13.43 -15.87 -1.97
C ALA A 162 14.26 -16.10 -3.27
N THR A 163 15.16 -15.18 -3.59
CA THR A 163 15.98 -15.25 -4.83
C THR A 163 17.36 -15.89 -4.63
N ASP A 164 17.71 -16.29 -3.39
CA ASP A 164 19.07 -16.79 -3.02
C ASP A 164 20.21 -15.87 -3.51
N THR A 165 19.94 -14.58 -3.57
CA THR A 165 20.87 -13.61 -4.14
C THR A 165 22.10 -13.42 -3.24
N LYS A 166 23.30 -13.63 -3.80
CA LYS A 166 24.59 -13.47 -3.08
C LYS A 166 25.05 -12.02 -2.91
N MET A 167 24.14 -11.06 -2.99
CA MET A 167 24.49 -9.64 -2.87
C MET A 167 24.99 -9.27 -1.48
N SER A 168 26.00 -8.38 -1.45
CA SER A 168 26.49 -7.78 -0.22
C SER A 168 25.54 -6.69 0.24
N PHE A 169 24.92 -6.90 1.37
CA PHE A 169 23.97 -5.96 2.00
C PHE A 169 24.62 -4.97 2.97
N SER A 170 25.92 -4.72 2.81
CA SER A 170 26.63 -3.81 3.73
C SER A 170 25.99 -2.41 3.84
N VAL A 171 25.38 -1.93 2.74
CA VAL A 171 24.65 -0.65 2.71
C VAL A 171 23.31 -0.77 3.43
N VAL A 172 22.58 -1.84 3.19
CA VAL A 172 21.31 -2.12 3.86
C VAL A 172 21.52 -2.33 5.38
N PHE A 173 22.60 -3.05 5.77
CA PHE A 173 22.95 -3.24 7.17
C PHE A 173 23.33 -1.94 7.90
N ARG A 174 23.88 -0.93 7.21
CA ARG A 174 24.10 0.38 7.84
C ARG A 174 22.79 1.07 8.21
N SER A 175 21.76 0.89 7.40
CA SER A 175 20.40 1.41 7.70
C SER A 175 19.76 0.65 8.88
N LEU A 176 20.18 -0.59 9.14
CA LEU A 176 19.70 -1.41 10.28
C LEU A 176 20.14 -0.88 11.63
N SER A 177 21.26 -0.15 11.74
CA SER A 177 21.76 0.37 13.02
C SER A 177 20.80 1.30 13.75
N SER A 178 19.81 1.85 13.05
CA SER A 178 18.74 2.72 13.60
C SER A 178 17.38 2.02 13.76
N ILE A 179 17.28 0.73 13.38
CA ILE A 179 16.03 -0.02 13.34
C ILE A 179 15.89 -0.91 14.57
N ASN A 180 14.69 -0.93 15.13
CA ASN A 180 14.37 -1.84 16.22
C ASN A 180 14.27 -3.28 15.65
N GLU A 181 15.19 -4.15 16.10
CA GLU A 181 15.31 -5.53 15.62
C GLU A 181 14.01 -6.32 15.84
N LYS A 182 13.33 -6.13 16.97
CA LYS A 182 12.05 -6.78 17.24
C LYS A 182 10.99 -6.39 16.23
N MET A 183 10.86 -5.08 15.94
CA MET A 183 9.88 -4.60 14.94
C MET A 183 10.20 -5.14 13.55
N LEU A 184 11.48 -5.30 13.19
CA LEU A 184 11.86 -5.88 11.91
C LEU A 184 11.46 -7.35 11.81
N ILE A 185 11.66 -8.13 12.87
CA ILE A 185 11.24 -9.54 12.95
C ILE A 185 9.72 -9.66 12.83
N ASP A 186 8.97 -8.79 13.49
CA ASP A 186 7.51 -8.74 13.41
C ASP A 186 7.07 -8.43 11.97
N CYS A 187 7.72 -7.48 11.28
CA CYS A 187 7.46 -7.18 9.87
C CYS A 187 7.74 -8.38 8.96
N LEU A 188 8.90 -9.02 9.12
CA LEU A 188 9.28 -10.19 8.33
C LEU A 188 8.24 -11.31 8.47
N SER A 189 7.81 -11.58 9.71
CA SER A 189 6.81 -12.60 10.01
C SER A 189 5.45 -12.28 9.38
N ALA A 190 4.97 -11.05 9.53
CA ALA A 190 3.68 -10.61 9.00
C ALA A 190 3.64 -10.66 7.47
N ILE A 191 4.69 -10.17 6.79
CA ILE A 191 4.78 -10.18 5.33
C ILE A 191 4.89 -11.62 4.81
N ALA A 192 5.72 -12.47 5.42
CA ALA A 192 5.87 -13.87 5.02
C ALA A 192 4.57 -14.65 5.18
N LYS A 193 3.84 -14.45 6.28
CA LYS A 193 2.52 -15.03 6.51
C LYS A 193 1.53 -14.61 5.40
N GLN A 194 1.48 -13.31 5.10
CA GLN A 194 0.56 -12.78 4.08
C GLN A 194 0.91 -13.29 2.68
N SER A 195 2.20 -13.40 2.33
CA SER A 195 2.63 -13.94 1.04
C SER A 195 2.25 -15.42 0.87
N LYS A 196 2.33 -16.20 1.94
CA LYS A 196 1.91 -17.61 1.94
C LYS A 196 0.40 -17.73 1.74
N GLU A 197 -0.41 -16.93 2.42
CA GLU A 197 -1.88 -16.94 2.25
C GLU A 197 -2.29 -16.59 0.81
N ILE A 198 -1.59 -15.63 0.17
CA ILE A 198 -1.82 -15.27 -1.23
C ILE A 198 -1.47 -16.46 -2.13
N TYR A 199 -0.30 -17.07 -1.94
CA TYR A 199 0.16 -18.19 -2.73
C TYR A 199 -0.84 -19.36 -2.67
N GLU A 200 -1.29 -19.78 -1.47
CA GLU A 200 -2.26 -20.83 -1.28
C GLU A 200 -3.63 -20.54 -1.93
N LYS A 201 -4.04 -19.25 -1.97
CA LYS A 201 -5.29 -18.83 -2.63
C LYS A 201 -5.24 -18.99 -4.15
N TYR A 202 -4.08 -18.88 -4.77
CA TYR A 202 -3.93 -18.95 -6.23
C TYR A 202 -3.51 -20.35 -6.75
N GLU A 203 -3.08 -21.26 -5.87
CA GLU A 203 -2.81 -22.66 -6.24
C GLU A 203 -4.03 -23.59 -6.10
N SER A 204 -5.11 -23.16 -5.43
CA SER A 204 -6.36 -23.90 -5.24
C SER A 204 -7.37 -23.61 -6.35
#